data_0fda6f1f00d3ec561395dfdb7490d962
#
_entry.id   0fda6f1f00d3ec561395dfdb7490d962
#
_cell.length_a   1.000
_cell.length_b   1.000
_cell.length_c   1.000
_cell.angle_alpha   90.00
_cell.angle_beta   90.00
_cell.angle_gamma   90.00
#
_symmetry.space_group_name_H-M   'P 1'
#
loop_
_entity.id
_entity.type
_entity.pdbx_description
1 polymer ?
#
loop_
_entity_poly.entity_id
_entity_poly.type
_entity_poly.pdbx_seq_one_letter_code
_entity_poly.pdbx_strand_id
1 'polypeptide(L)'
;MASRSPQRRAILEQLGVPFEVRPADVEELEEGNPFLVATENAARKAGAVSGDLVLGADTIVALEGRIFGKPTDEEQAREFIQALAARTHVVVGGLAVRRDREERSAAVATSVTFRNLGSEEVDRYVASGEWRDRAGGYAIQGRGATLVRTIEGDYLNVVGLSVAMLVELVPDLRGPVQPRS
;
A
#
# COMPACT_ATOMS: atom_id res chain seq x y z
N MET A 1 12.83 -6.77 -4.24
CA MET A 1 11.72 -6.04 -3.57
C MET A 1 11.78 -6.29 -2.07
N ALA A 2 11.89 -5.22 -1.29
CA ALA A 2 11.99 -5.25 0.18
C ALA A 2 10.60 -5.28 0.87
N SER A 3 9.74 -6.22 0.49
CA SER A 3 8.37 -6.30 1.03
C SER A 3 7.84 -7.73 0.99
N ARG A 4 7.08 -8.12 2.04
CA ARG A 4 6.35 -9.41 2.10
C ARG A 4 4.94 -9.32 1.48
N SER A 5 4.48 -8.15 1.06
CA SER A 5 3.12 -7.95 0.57
C SER A 5 2.82 -8.82 -0.67
N PRO A 6 1.84 -9.72 -0.61
CA PRO A 6 1.45 -10.53 -1.75
C PRO A 6 0.84 -9.70 -2.89
N GLN A 7 0.22 -8.55 -2.56
CA GLN A 7 -0.36 -7.65 -3.56
C GLN A 7 0.73 -6.99 -4.40
N ARG A 8 1.77 -6.46 -3.75
CA ARG A 8 2.92 -5.85 -4.45
C ARG A 8 3.62 -6.87 -5.35
N ARG A 9 3.76 -8.09 -4.82
CA ARG A 9 4.31 -9.21 -5.59
C ARG A 9 3.47 -9.48 -6.84
N ALA A 10 2.16 -9.62 -6.71
CA ALA A 10 1.25 -9.88 -7.82
C ALA A 10 1.30 -8.77 -8.89
N ILE A 11 1.38 -7.50 -8.49
CA ILE A 11 1.53 -6.38 -9.43
C ILE A 11 2.82 -6.51 -10.24
N LEU A 12 3.97 -6.76 -9.60
CA LEU A 12 5.25 -6.92 -10.31
C LEU A 12 5.27 -8.15 -11.22
N GLU A 13 4.65 -9.26 -10.80
CA GLU A 13 4.49 -10.48 -11.63
C GLU A 13 3.64 -10.20 -12.88
N GLN A 14 2.54 -9.45 -12.74
CA GLN A 14 1.68 -9.04 -13.86
C GLN A 14 2.42 -8.15 -14.86
N LEU A 15 3.32 -7.29 -14.37
CA LEU A 15 4.17 -6.45 -15.21
C LEU A 15 5.28 -7.24 -15.93
N GLY A 16 5.47 -8.52 -15.59
CA GLY A 16 6.56 -9.32 -16.13
C GLY A 16 7.96 -8.87 -15.69
N VAL A 17 8.04 -8.09 -14.62
CA VAL A 17 9.31 -7.61 -14.07
C VAL A 17 9.97 -8.76 -13.30
N PRO A 18 11.21 -9.16 -13.64
CA PRO A 18 11.95 -10.13 -12.84
C PRO A 18 12.37 -9.49 -11.50
N PHE A 19 12.07 -10.14 -10.38
CA PHE A 19 12.45 -9.66 -9.05
C PHE A 19 12.61 -10.80 -8.05
N GLU A 20 13.36 -10.52 -7.00
CA GLU A 20 13.44 -11.34 -5.81
C GLU A 20 12.74 -10.66 -4.64
N VAL A 21 12.07 -11.44 -3.79
CA VAL A 21 11.50 -10.97 -2.53
C VAL A 21 12.53 -11.14 -1.42
N ARG A 22 12.98 -10.04 -0.84
CA ARG A 22 13.89 -9.99 0.30
C ARG A 22 13.24 -9.10 1.37
N PRO A 23 12.47 -9.68 2.31
CA PRO A 23 11.78 -8.89 3.31
C PRO A 23 12.76 -8.07 4.16
N ALA A 24 12.43 -6.80 4.35
CA ALA A 24 13.14 -5.94 5.29
C ALA A 24 12.47 -6.06 6.66
N ASP A 25 13.29 -6.22 7.69
CA ASP A 25 12.87 -6.15 9.08
C ASP A 25 13.35 -4.80 9.62
N VAL A 26 12.47 -3.82 9.58
CA VAL A 26 12.74 -2.44 9.99
C VAL A 26 11.61 -1.93 10.87
N GLU A 27 11.95 -1.09 11.82
CA GLU A 27 10.95 -0.35 12.59
C GLU A 27 10.28 0.68 11.69
N GLU A 28 8.97 0.55 11.54
CA GLU A 28 8.15 1.46 10.74
C GLU A 28 7.67 2.63 11.61
N LEU A 29 7.61 3.84 11.03
CA LEU A 29 6.95 4.98 11.65
C LEU A 29 5.44 4.79 11.55
N GLU A 30 4.73 5.10 12.62
CA GLU A 30 3.28 4.94 12.71
C GLU A 30 2.55 6.28 12.91
N GLU A 31 3.30 7.36 13.19
CA GLU A 31 2.75 8.67 13.48
C GLU A 31 3.48 9.76 12.68
N GLY A 32 2.78 10.88 12.44
CA GLY A 32 3.32 12.04 11.75
C GLY A 32 2.56 12.39 10.48
N ASN A 33 3.20 13.15 9.61
CA ASN A 33 2.61 13.47 8.30
C ASN A 33 2.57 12.21 7.42
N PRO A 34 1.40 11.77 6.92
CA PRO A 34 1.25 10.51 6.18
C PRO A 34 2.18 10.37 4.97
N PHE A 35 2.49 11.47 4.28
CA PHE A 35 3.40 11.46 3.13
C PHE A 35 4.84 11.21 3.55
N LEU A 36 5.28 11.87 4.62
CA LEU A 36 6.63 11.68 5.16
C LEU A 36 6.78 10.28 5.75
N VAL A 37 5.77 9.80 6.50
CA VAL A 37 5.77 8.44 7.07
C VAL A 37 5.87 7.39 5.96
N ALA A 38 5.02 7.46 4.92
CA ALA A 38 5.03 6.51 3.82
C ALA A 38 6.37 6.49 3.08
N THR A 39 6.94 7.67 2.81
CA THR A 39 8.21 7.81 2.08
C THR A 39 9.37 7.28 2.90
N GLU A 40 9.46 7.66 4.18
CA GLU A 40 10.51 7.24 5.09
C GLU A 40 10.48 5.73 5.33
N ASN A 41 9.29 5.14 5.57
CA ASN A 41 9.15 3.69 5.72
C ASN A 41 9.58 2.95 4.46
N ALA A 42 9.24 3.47 3.27
CA ALA A 42 9.69 2.90 2.01
C ALA A 42 11.22 2.96 1.86
N ALA A 43 11.83 4.10 2.22
CA ALA A 43 13.27 4.31 2.20
C ALA A 43 14.01 3.38 3.18
N ARG A 44 13.54 3.26 4.42
CA ARG A 44 14.10 2.32 5.41
C ARG A 44 14.08 0.89 4.90
N LYS A 45 12.95 0.46 4.31
CA LYS A 45 12.83 -0.88 3.70
C LYS A 45 13.82 -1.09 2.55
N ALA A 46 13.97 -0.10 1.66
CA ALA A 46 14.93 -0.18 0.57
C ALA A 46 16.37 -0.20 1.07
N GLY A 47 16.68 0.60 2.09
CA GLY A 47 18.01 0.69 2.69
C GLY A 47 18.47 -0.59 3.42
N ALA A 48 17.53 -1.35 3.99
CA ALA A 48 17.82 -2.55 4.78
C ALA A 48 18.16 -3.79 3.94
N VAL A 49 18.01 -3.74 2.62
CA VAL A 49 18.21 -4.90 1.74
C VAL A 49 19.30 -4.61 0.72
N SER A 50 20.19 -5.57 0.48
CA SER A 50 21.25 -5.48 -0.54
C SER A 50 20.74 -5.91 -1.92
N GLY A 51 21.22 -5.25 -2.99
CA GLY A 51 20.89 -5.55 -4.38
C GLY A 51 21.26 -4.38 -5.30
N ASP A 52 21.40 -4.65 -6.59
CA ASP A 52 21.76 -3.63 -7.61
C ASP A 52 20.62 -2.62 -7.79
N LEU A 53 19.37 -3.10 -7.73
CA LEU A 53 18.16 -2.29 -7.74
C LEU A 53 17.21 -2.81 -6.65
N VAL A 54 16.96 -2.00 -5.64
CA VAL A 54 16.08 -2.36 -4.52
C VAL A 54 14.85 -1.47 -4.52
N LEU A 55 13.67 -2.07 -4.49
CA LEU A 55 12.38 -1.40 -4.32
C LEU A 55 11.87 -1.59 -2.89
N GLY A 56 11.73 -0.49 -2.17
CA GLY A 56 10.96 -0.40 -0.92
C GLY A 56 9.61 0.25 -1.18
N ALA A 57 8.59 -0.17 -0.46
CA ALA A 57 7.26 0.43 -0.55
C ALA A 57 6.54 0.36 0.79
N ASP A 58 5.74 1.39 1.05
CA ASP A 58 4.85 1.45 2.20
C ASP A 58 3.46 1.94 1.80
N THR A 59 2.44 1.73 2.64
CA THR A 59 1.07 2.15 2.37
C THR A 59 0.43 2.61 3.67
N ILE A 60 0.02 3.86 3.70
CA ILE A 60 -0.60 4.53 4.83
C ILE A 60 -2.04 4.88 4.47
N VAL A 61 -2.97 4.57 5.37
CA VAL A 61 -4.35 5.06 5.31
C VAL A 61 -4.49 6.18 6.33
N ALA A 62 -4.98 7.34 5.89
CA ALA A 62 -5.14 8.50 6.77
C ALA A 62 -6.48 9.19 6.56
N LEU A 63 -7.07 9.66 7.65
CA LEU A 63 -8.29 10.47 7.67
C LEU A 63 -8.13 11.60 8.68
N GLU A 64 -8.29 12.85 8.25
CA GLU A 64 -8.21 14.04 9.11
C GLU A 64 -6.93 14.10 9.96
N GLY A 65 -5.80 13.68 9.40
CA GLY A 65 -4.49 13.67 10.07
C GLY A 65 -4.23 12.44 10.94
N ARG A 66 -5.24 11.61 11.24
CA ARG A 66 -5.05 10.33 11.94
C ARG A 66 -4.60 9.26 10.93
N ILE A 67 -3.53 8.54 11.27
CA ILE A 67 -3.08 7.35 10.55
C ILE A 67 -3.83 6.13 11.10
N PHE A 68 -4.33 5.30 10.17
CA PHE A 68 -4.95 4.01 10.44
C PHE A 68 -3.96 2.91 10.01
N GLY A 69 -3.25 2.38 10.97
CA GLY A 69 -2.29 1.30 10.76
C GLY A 69 -2.95 -0.04 10.43
N LYS A 70 -2.25 -1.13 10.72
CA LYS A 70 -2.81 -2.49 10.62
C LYS A 70 -3.52 -2.79 11.94
N PRO A 71 -4.82 -3.14 11.93
CA PRO A 71 -5.52 -3.51 13.15
C PRO A 71 -4.88 -4.74 13.80
N THR A 72 -4.81 -4.73 15.11
CA THR A 72 -4.24 -5.82 15.91
C THR A 72 -5.25 -6.94 16.18
N ASP A 73 -6.54 -6.58 16.18
CA ASP A 73 -7.65 -7.49 16.50
C ASP A 73 -8.94 -7.08 15.78
N GLU A 74 -10.01 -7.86 15.97
CA GLU A 74 -11.32 -7.63 15.34
C GLU A 74 -12.02 -6.37 15.84
N GLU A 75 -11.81 -5.99 17.10
CA GLU A 75 -12.40 -4.80 17.68
C GLU A 75 -11.79 -3.54 17.04
N GLN A 76 -10.48 -3.49 16.93
CA GLN A 76 -9.79 -2.38 16.25
C GLN A 76 -10.09 -2.35 14.74
N ALA A 77 -10.22 -3.51 14.11
CA ALA A 77 -10.65 -3.56 12.70
C ALA A 77 -12.05 -2.98 12.53
N ARG A 78 -12.99 -3.32 13.42
CA ARG A 78 -14.35 -2.76 13.44
C ARG A 78 -14.31 -1.25 13.64
N GLU A 79 -13.55 -0.77 14.62
CA GLU A 79 -13.37 0.67 14.88
C GLU A 79 -12.88 1.39 13.61
N PHE A 80 -11.86 0.86 12.96
CA PHE A 80 -11.29 1.47 11.75
C PHE A 80 -12.31 1.55 10.62
N ILE A 81 -13.00 0.45 10.31
CA ILE A 81 -14.00 0.42 9.24
C ILE A 81 -15.16 1.38 9.54
N GLN A 82 -15.61 1.45 10.80
CA GLN A 82 -16.66 2.39 11.22
C GLN A 82 -16.21 3.85 11.11
N ALA A 83 -14.96 4.14 11.50
CA ALA A 83 -14.40 5.49 11.39
C ALA A 83 -14.27 5.96 9.93
N LEU A 84 -14.05 5.05 9.00
CA LEU A 84 -13.93 5.34 7.56
C LEU A 84 -15.30 5.33 6.85
N ALA A 85 -16.35 4.73 7.44
CA ALA A 85 -17.69 4.63 6.83
C ALA A 85 -18.29 6.00 6.50
N ALA A 86 -18.91 6.12 5.30
CA ALA A 86 -19.50 7.34 4.76
C ALA A 86 -18.52 8.52 4.62
N ARG A 87 -17.21 8.29 4.66
CA ARG A 87 -16.17 9.33 4.62
C ARG A 87 -15.18 9.08 3.48
N THR A 88 -14.52 10.15 3.08
CA THR A 88 -13.37 10.10 2.16
C THR A 88 -12.08 10.14 2.96
N HIS A 89 -11.28 9.14 2.81
CA HIS A 89 -9.94 9.05 3.39
C HIS A 89 -8.87 8.99 2.28
N VAL A 90 -7.62 9.16 2.65
CA VAL A 90 -6.49 9.15 1.71
C VAL A 90 -5.65 7.90 1.93
N VAL A 91 -5.33 7.23 0.85
CA VAL A 91 -4.32 6.17 0.80
C VAL A 91 -3.05 6.76 0.22
N VAL A 92 -2.01 6.85 1.02
CA VAL A 92 -0.70 7.35 0.63
C VAL A 92 0.25 6.18 0.43
N GLY A 93 0.68 5.97 -0.81
CA GLY A 93 1.74 5.02 -1.14
C GLY A 93 3.08 5.70 -1.18
N GLY A 94 4.03 5.23 -0.38
CA GLY A 94 5.44 5.61 -0.46
C GLY A 94 6.22 4.58 -1.26
N LEU A 95 7.06 5.05 -2.17
CA LEU A 95 8.01 4.23 -2.91
C LEU A 95 9.41 4.79 -2.72
N ALA A 96 10.37 3.89 -2.54
CA ALA A 96 11.78 4.21 -2.58
C ALA A 96 12.52 3.20 -3.47
N VAL A 97 13.35 3.70 -4.34
CA VAL A 97 14.20 2.90 -5.22
C VAL A 97 15.64 3.26 -4.93
N ARG A 98 16.42 2.25 -4.60
CA ARG A 98 17.86 2.38 -4.41
C ARG A 98 18.61 1.60 -5.50
N ARG A 99 19.46 2.32 -6.23
CA ARG A 99 20.38 1.76 -7.22
C ARG A 99 21.80 2.20 -6.84
N ASP A 100 22.66 1.25 -6.56
CA ASP A 100 24.02 1.50 -6.05
C ASP A 100 24.00 2.34 -4.76
N ARG A 101 24.45 3.61 -4.85
CA ARG A 101 24.45 4.58 -3.74
C ARG A 101 23.39 5.67 -3.89
N GLU A 102 22.65 5.66 -5.00
CA GLU A 102 21.59 6.63 -5.24
C GLU A 102 20.25 6.08 -4.73
N GLU A 103 19.54 6.93 -4.00
CA GLU A 103 18.17 6.66 -3.57
C GLU A 103 17.25 7.74 -4.13
N ARG A 104 16.13 7.29 -4.67
CA ARG A 104 15.01 8.14 -5.08
C ARG A 104 13.77 7.67 -4.38
N SER A 105 13.01 8.60 -3.83
CA SER A 105 11.75 8.28 -3.18
C SER A 105 10.67 9.26 -3.58
N ALA A 106 9.43 8.80 -3.56
CA ALA A 106 8.26 9.60 -3.85
C ALA A 106 7.04 9.04 -3.12
N ALA A 107 6.01 9.86 -2.98
CA ALA A 107 4.71 9.44 -2.46
C ALA A 107 3.60 9.82 -3.43
N VAL A 108 2.58 8.98 -3.51
CA VAL A 108 1.37 9.22 -4.28
C VAL A 108 0.15 9.06 -3.38
N ALA A 109 -0.83 9.96 -3.54
CA ALA A 109 -2.07 9.93 -2.79
C ALA A 109 -3.24 9.53 -3.68
N THR A 110 -4.15 8.74 -3.12
CA THR A 110 -5.40 8.33 -3.75
C THR A 110 -6.53 8.50 -2.75
N SER A 111 -7.57 9.21 -3.13
CA SER A 111 -8.77 9.36 -2.30
C SER A 111 -9.67 8.15 -2.46
N VAL A 112 -10.13 7.60 -1.35
CA VAL A 112 -11.09 6.49 -1.30
C VAL A 112 -12.28 6.92 -0.46
N THR A 113 -13.47 6.83 -1.03
CA THR A 113 -14.71 7.12 -0.31
C THR A 113 -15.44 5.82 0.01
N PHE A 114 -15.72 5.58 1.28
CA PHE A 114 -16.55 4.46 1.69
C PHE A 114 -18.03 4.80 1.56
N ARG A 115 -18.84 3.77 1.31
CA ARG A 115 -20.29 3.85 1.41
C ARG A 115 -20.69 4.12 2.87
N ASN A 116 -21.92 4.52 3.06
CA ASN A 116 -22.55 4.39 4.37
C ASN A 116 -22.73 2.89 4.67
N LEU A 117 -22.18 2.43 5.79
CA LEU A 117 -22.15 1.01 6.18
C LEU A 117 -22.99 0.80 7.44
N GLY A 118 -23.88 -0.15 7.39
CA GLY A 118 -24.59 -0.62 8.58
C GLY A 118 -23.71 -1.51 9.46
N SER A 119 -24.04 -1.61 10.75
CA SER A 119 -23.27 -2.42 11.72
C SER A 119 -23.12 -3.88 11.26
N GLU A 120 -24.17 -4.47 10.72
CA GLU A 120 -24.12 -5.85 10.21
C GLU A 120 -23.20 -6.03 9.00
N GLU A 121 -23.05 -4.99 8.13
CA GLU A 121 -22.09 -5.05 7.02
C GLU A 121 -20.65 -5.01 7.54
N VAL A 122 -20.40 -4.15 8.52
CA VAL A 122 -19.10 -4.06 9.20
C VAL A 122 -18.77 -5.40 9.87
N ASP A 123 -19.70 -5.97 10.62
CA ASP A 123 -19.49 -7.25 11.31
C ASP A 123 -19.21 -8.39 10.33
N ARG A 124 -19.95 -8.48 9.22
CA ARG A 124 -19.69 -9.48 8.17
C ARG A 124 -18.32 -9.30 7.52
N TYR A 125 -17.89 -8.05 7.31
CA TYR A 125 -16.57 -7.79 6.75
C TYR A 125 -15.48 -8.19 7.74
N VAL A 126 -15.58 -7.78 9.00
CA VAL A 126 -14.60 -8.11 10.04
C VAL A 126 -14.49 -9.62 10.24
N ALA A 127 -15.62 -10.33 10.28
CA ALA A 127 -15.66 -11.79 10.37
C ALA A 127 -14.97 -12.51 9.19
N SER A 128 -14.83 -11.85 8.03
CA SER A 128 -14.10 -12.42 6.89
C SER A 128 -12.59 -12.55 7.12
N GLY A 129 -12.03 -11.79 8.05
CA GLY A 129 -10.60 -11.74 8.33
C GLY A 129 -9.74 -11.03 7.28
N GLU A 130 -10.34 -10.44 6.22
CA GLU A 130 -9.58 -9.73 5.17
C GLU A 130 -8.84 -8.48 5.66
N TRP A 131 -9.21 -7.97 6.82
CA TRP A 131 -8.57 -6.82 7.46
C TRP A 131 -7.13 -7.09 7.94
N ARG A 132 -6.78 -8.37 8.14
CA ARG A 132 -5.46 -8.75 8.68
C ARG A 132 -4.35 -8.30 7.75
N ASP A 133 -3.31 -7.70 8.35
CA ASP A 133 -2.14 -7.16 7.65
C ASP A 133 -2.46 -6.05 6.62
N ARG A 134 -3.59 -5.33 6.80
CA ARG A 134 -4.03 -4.24 5.92
C ARG A 134 -4.03 -2.90 6.65
N ALA A 135 -3.34 -1.92 6.10
CA ALA A 135 -3.48 -0.53 6.55
C ALA A 135 -4.95 -0.09 6.44
N GLY A 136 -5.48 0.57 7.47
CA GLY A 136 -6.89 0.94 7.54
C GLY A 136 -7.86 -0.22 7.72
N GLY A 137 -7.37 -1.45 7.87
CA GLY A 137 -8.19 -2.64 8.11
C GLY A 137 -9.00 -3.09 6.90
N TYR A 138 -8.65 -2.74 5.65
CA TYR A 138 -9.39 -3.20 4.47
C TYR A 138 -8.49 -3.52 3.28
N ALA A 139 -9.00 -4.41 2.43
CA ALA A 139 -8.42 -4.72 1.14
C ALA A 139 -9.40 -4.31 0.03
N ILE A 140 -8.99 -3.41 -0.88
CA ILE A 140 -9.85 -2.95 -1.98
C ILE A 140 -10.16 -4.07 -2.98
N GLN A 141 -9.31 -5.07 -3.05
CA GLN A 141 -9.56 -6.32 -3.77
C GLN A 141 -10.31 -7.30 -2.85
N GLY A 142 -11.16 -8.12 -3.37
CA GLY A 142 -11.94 -9.07 -2.58
C GLY A 142 -13.18 -8.44 -1.93
N ARG A 143 -13.51 -8.82 -0.72
CA ARG A 143 -14.72 -8.37 0.00
C ARG A 143 -14.67 -6.89 0.35
N GLY A 144 -13.50 -6.34 0.64
CA GLY A 144 -13.34 -4.92 0.92
C GLY A 144 -13.77 -4.00 -0.23
N ALA A 145 -13.84 -4.50 -1.46
CA ALA A 145 -14.43 -3.76 -2.58
C ALA A 145 -15.89 -3.33 -2.30
N THR A 146 -16.63 -4.11 -1.51
CA THR A 146 -18.02 -3.79 -1.17
C THR A 146 -18.16 -2.59 -0.23
N LEU A 147 -17.10 -2.19 0.45
CA LEU A 147 -17.08 -1.04 1.35
C LEU A 147 -16.94 0.27 0.57
N VAL A 148 -16.29 0.22 -0.61
CA VAL A 148 -15.89 1.38 -1.39
C VAL A 148 -17.03 1.88 -2.27
N ARG A 149 -17.22 3.21 -2.28
CA ARG A 149 -18.13 3.92 -3.18
C ARG A 149 -17.41 4.44 -4.42
N THR A 150 -16.29 5.15 -4.21
CA THR A 150 -15.49 5.76 -5.28
C THR A 150 -14.01 5.78 -4.94
N ILE A 151 -13.20 5.86 -5.97
CA ILE A 151 -11.74 6.07 -5.90
C ILE A 151 -11.42 7.23 -6.83
N GLU A 152 -10.61 8.17 -6.35
CA GLU A 152 -10.06 9.27 -7.14
C GLU A 152 -8.54 9.23 -7.08
N GLY A 153 -7.89 8.87 -8.17
CA GLY A 153 -6.44 8.70 -8.29
C GLY A 153 -6.02 7.32 -8.78
N ASP A 154 -4.92 6.82 -8.28
CA ASP A 154 -4.29 5.56 -8.71
C ASP A 154 -4.83 4.35 -7.93
N TYR A 155 -5.60 3.50 -8.61
CA TYR A 155 -6.13 2.26 -8.03
C TYR A 155 -5.02 1.32 -7.54
N LEU A 156 -3.93 1.18 -8.33
CA LEU A 156 -2.83 0.28 -7.95
C LEU A 156 -2.07 0.79 -6.72
N ASN A 157 -2.07 2.11 -6.49
CA ASN A 157 -1.61 2.68 -5.22
C ASN A 157 -2.43 2.16 -4.03
N VAL A 158 -3.76 2.12 -4.15
CA VAL A 158 -4.64 1.58 -3.10
C VAL A 158 -4.42 0.08 -2.89
N VAL A 159 -4.14 -0.67 -3.95
CA VAL A 159 -3.76 -2.10 -3.86
C VAL A 159 -2.42 -2.27 -3.12
N GLY A 160 -1.50 -1.29 -3.27
CA GLY A 160 -0.26 -1.24 -2.51
C GLY A 160 1.02 -0.91 -3.29
N LEU A 161 0.93 -0.67 -4.61
CA LEU A 161 2.07 -0.26 -5.43
C LEU A 161 1.63 0.56 -6.64
N SER A 162 1.89 1.86 -6.63
CA SER A 162 1.68 2.71 -7.79
C SER A 162 2.66 2.35 -8.91
N VAL A 163 2.14 1.79 -9.99
CA VAL A 163 2.94 1.46 -11.18
C VAL A 163 3.35 2.71 -11.91
N ALA A 164 2.50 3.73 -11.97
CA ALA A 164 2.83 5.02 -12.57
C ALA A 164 4.06 5.64 -11.90
N MET A 165 4.06 5.73 -10.57
CA MET A 165 5.18 6.24 -9.79
C MET A 165 6.43 5.36 -9.92
N LEU A 166 6.27 4.02 -9.93
CA LEU A 166 7.39 3.10 -10.10
C LEU A 166 8.11 3.34 -11.43
N VAL A 167 7.37 3.55 -12.51
CA VAL A 167 7.91 3.82 -13.86
C VAL A 167 8.59 5.19 -13.94
N GLU A 168 8.17 6.18 -13.15
CA GLU A 168 8.86 7.46 -13.03
C GLU A 168 10.19 7.33 -12.30
N LEU A 169 10.23 6.56 -11.21
CA LEU A 169 11.44 6.30 -10.44
C LEU A 169 12.43 5.39 -11.15
N VAL A 170 11.92 4.45 -11.98
CA VAL A 170 12.70 3.47 -12.74
C VAL A 170 12.29 3.50 -14.21
N PRO A 171 12.74 4.49 -14.99
CA PRO A 171 12.36 4.64 -16.41
C PRO A 171 12.68 3.41 -17.29
N ASP A 172 13.70 2.64 -16.92
CA ASP A 172 14.11 1.42 -17.64
C ASP A 172 13.01 0.34 -17.67
N LEU A 173 12.02 0.39 -16.76
CA LEU A 173 10.85 -0.49 -16.79
C LEU A 173 9.90 -0.23 -17.96
N ARG A 174 10.08 0.88 -18.70
CA ARG A 174 9.34 1.18 -19.93
C ARG A 174 9.84 0.40 -21.14
N GLY A 175 10.95 -0.35 -21.02
CA GLY A 175 11.54 -1.12 -22.12
C GLY A 175 10.63 -2.24 -22.64
N PRO A 176 10.96 -2.81 -23.82
CA PRO A 176 10.13 -3.83 -24.45
C PRO A 176 9.98 -5.04 -23.53
N VAL A 177 8.72 -5.39 -23.23
CA VAL A 177 8.38 -6.66 -22.59
C VAL A 177 8.79 -7.76 -23.57
N GLN A 178 9.78 -8.56 -23.22
CA GLN A 178 10.10 -9.73 -24.05
C GLN A 178 8.91 -10.69 -23.97
N PRO A 179 8.40 -11.18 -25.12
CA PRO A 179 7.32 -12.16 -25.11
C PRO A 179 7.79 -13.40 -24.36
N ARG A 180 6.95 -13.87 -23.46
CA ARG A 180 7.18 -15.15 -22.77
C ARG A 180 7.21 -16.25 -23.83
N SER A 181 8.32 -16.91 -23.96
CA SER A 181 8.49 -18.15 -24.73
C SER A 181 7.68 -19.29 -24.12
#